data_b410a1ec79aa4a7637c8472a11a9a4c3
#
_entry.id   b410a1ec79aa4a7637c8472a11a9a4c3
#
_cell.length_a   1.000
_cell.length_b   1.000
_cell.length_c   1.000
_cell.angle_alpha   90.00
_cell.angle_beta   90.00
_cell.angle_gamma   90.00
#
_symmetry.space_group_name_H-M   'P 1'
#
loop_
_entity.id
_entity.type
_entity.pdbx_description
1 polymer ?
#
loop_
_entity_poly.entity_id
_entity_poly.type
_entity_poly.pdbx_seq_one_letter_code
_entity_poly.pdbx_strand_id
1 'polypeptide(L)'
;MVKRDFIRNIILALLAIVIFILLGIFVFSTFEIHKEAENAYLKNGDLVTIRRNIKPKYKDFVVYRVDDKDYVSRVIASAGQSATSMDDILYINNQVVDEPYIEKTKNDFLTTSPMGSLFTEDFNITTISKGNNKVIPSGKYLLLNDNRQNKNDSREFGLID
;
A
#
# COMPACT_ATOMS: atom_id res chain seq x y z
N MET A 1 26.47 50.01 -5.20
CA MET A 1 26.31 48.71 -5.91
C MET A 1 26.21 47.53 -4.93
N VAL A 2 27.14 47.32 -4.04
CA VAL A 2 27.22 46.15 -3.14
C VAL A 2 25.96 45.92 -2.29
N LYS A 3 25.35 46.94 -1.68
CA LYS A 3 24.13 46.79 -0.86
C LYS A 3 22.92 46.32 -1.66
N ARG A 4 22.75 46.76 -2.90
CA ARG A 4 21.63 46.36 -3.77
C ARG A 4 21.76 44.90 -4.20
N ASP A 5 22.96 44.46 -4.54
CA ASP A 5 23.23 43.08 -4.94
C ASP A 5 23.10 42.12 -3.74
N PHE A 6 23.52 42.54 -2.56
CA PHE A 6 23.35 41.81 -1.33
C PHE A 6 21.86 41.60 -1.01
N ILE A 7 21.04 42.65 -1.03
CA ILE A 7 19.59 42.54 -0.77
C ILE A 7 18.93 41.67 -1.83
N ARG A 8 19.26 41.79 -3.10
CA ARG A 8 18.74 40.92 -4.17
C ARG A 8 19.06 39.47 -3.92
N ASN A 9 20.28 39.14 -3.51
CA ASN A 9 20.69 37.76 -3.25
C ASN A 9 19.96 37.18 -2.04
N ILE A 10 19.70 37.97 -0.99
CA ILE A 10 18.88 37.56 0.15
C ILE A 10 17.43 37.24 -0.30
N ILE A 11 16.84 38.11 -1.10
CA ILE A 11 15.47 37.88 -1.62
C ILE A 11 15.41 36.62 -2.46
N LEU A 12 16.40 36.38 -3.34
CA LEU A 12 16.47 35.15 -4.14
C LEU A 12 16.63 33.90 -3.28
N ALA A 13 17.46 33.98 -2.23
CA ALA A 13 17.63 32.86 -1.30
C ALA A 13 16.32 32.56 -0.54
N LEU A 14 15.62 33.57 -0.04
CA LEU A 14 14.33 33.41 0.61
C LEU A 14 13.27 32.83 -0.34
N LEU A 15 13.23 33.32 -1.58
CA LEU A 15 12.33 32.79 -2.60
C LEU A 15 12.61 31.30 -2.88
N ALA A 16 13.89 30.93 -3.01
CA ALA A 16 14.28 29.53 -3.21
C ALA A 16 13.86 28.63 -2.04
N ILE A 17 14.02 29.11 -0.80
CA ILE A 17 13.57 28.39 0.41
C ILE A 17 12.05 28.19 0.39
N VAL A 18 11.28 29.23 0.09
CA VAL A 18 9.82 29.15 0.00
C VAL A 18 9.38 28.14 -1.07
N ILE A 19 10.00 28.18 -2.25
CA ILE A 19 9.72 27.22 -3.32
C ILE A 19 10.03 25.80 -2.86
N PHE A 20 11.15 25.58 -2.18
CA PHE A 20 11.55 24.27 -1.67
C PHE A 20 10.53 23.73 -0.64
N ILE A 21 10.06 24.58 0.27
CA ILE A 21 9.04 24.22 1.25
C ILE A 21 7.72 23.86 0.55
N LEU A 22 7.28 24.68 -0.41
CA LEU A 22 6.04 24.42 -1.17
C LEU A 22 6.12 23.11 -1.96
N LEU A 23 7.26 22.81 -2.58
CA LEU A 23 7.49 21.53 -3.25
C LEU A 23 7.45 20.37 -2.26
N GLY A 24 8.03 20.53 -1.06
CA GLY A 24 7.97 19.52 0.00
C GLY A 24 6.52 19.21 0.41
N ILE A 25 5.71 20.22 0.67
CA ILE A 25 4.29 20.08 1.03
C ILE A 25 3.48 19.43 -0.11
N PHE A 26 3.83 19.73 -1.36
CA PHE A 26 3.14 19.12 -2.51
C PHE A 26 3.46 17.62 -2.69
N VAL A 27 4.71 17.21 -2.41
CA VAL A 27 5.18 15.83 -2.60
C VAL A 27 4.85 14.95 -1.40
N PHE A 28 4.93 15.49 -0.18
CA PHE A 28 4.73 14.75 1.06
C PHE A 28 3.49 15.24 1.79
N SER A 29 2.85 14.34 2.49
CA SER A 29 1.79 14.68 3.43
C SER A 29 1.86 13.77 4.66
N THR A 30 1.49 14.30 5.80
CA THR A 30 1.35 13.51 7.02
C THR A 30 -0.02 12.84 7.01
N PHE A 31 -0.06 11.58 7.42
CA PHE A 31 -1.28 10.80 7.58
C PHE A 31 -1.27 10.18 8.98
N GLU A 32 -2.37 10.32 9.71
CA GLU A 32 -2.58 9.66 11.00
C GLU A 32 -3.27 8.31 10.75
N ILE A 33 -2.70 7.27 11.33
CA ILE A 33 -3.26 5.91 11.22
C ILE A 33 -4.50 5.83 12.10
N HIS A 34 -5.64 5.56 11.49
CA HIS A 34 -6.89 5.28 12.19
C HIS A 34 -7.06 3.78 12.40
N LYS A 35 -8.02 3.39 13.24
CA LYS A 35 -8.26 2.00 13.65
C LYS A 35 -8.41 1.03 12.47
N GLU A 36 -9.06 1.46 11.39
CA GLU A 36 -9.26 0.66 10.17
C GLU A 36 -7.98 0.45 9.37
N ALA A 37 -7.01 1.36 9.53
CA ALA A 37 -5.71 1.33 8.86
C ALA A 37 -4.62 0.61 9.68
N GLU A 38 -4.93 0.11 10.88
CA GLU A 38 -3.98 -0.63 11.71
C GLU A 38 -3.52 -1.91 11.01
N ASN A 39 -2.22 -2.20 11.17
CA ASN A 39 -1.63 -3.45 10.68
C ASN A 39 -0.51 -3.92 11.64
N ALA A 40 0.28 -4.91 11.23
CA ALA A 40 1.36 -5.46 12.06
C ALA A 40 2.44 -4.45 12.46
N TYR A 41 2.57 -3.33 11.73
CA TYR A 41 3.64 -2.33 11.89
C TYR A 41 3.13 -0.96 12.33
N LEU A 42 1.87 -0.64 12.02
CA LEU A 42 1.26 0.68 12.22
C LEU A 42 0.08 0.55 13.16
N LYS A 43 0.06 1.38 14.20
CA LYS A 43 -0.98 1.39 15.23
C LYS A 43 -1.82 2.67 15.12
N ASN A 44 -3.04 2.59 15.63
CA ASN A 44 -3.92 3.74 15.73
C ASN A 44 -3.24 4.91 16.49
N GLY A 45 -3.25 6.10 15.89
CA GLY A 45 -2.58 7.30 16.39
C GLY A 45 -1.14 7.50 15.87
N ASP A 46 -0.56 6.53 15.16
CA ASP A 46 0.75 6.72 14.54
C ASP A 46 0.68 7.76 13.42
N LEU A 47 1.69 8.63 13.36
CA LEU A 47 1.86 9.61 12.28
C LEU A 47 2.88 9.10 11.28
N VAL A 48 2.45 8.94 10.05
CA VAL A 48 3.32 8.51 8.95
C VAL A 48 3.41 9.58 7.87
N THR A 49 4.56 9.66 7.21
CA THR A 49 4.73 10.52 6.04
C THR A 49 4.46 9.71 4.78
N ILE A 50 3.47 10.12 4.02
CA ILE A 50 3.13 9.52 2.73
C ILE A 50 3.66 10.37 1.57
N ARG A 51 4.10 9.70 0.51
CA ARG A 51 4.45 10.36 -0.76
C ARG A 51 3.23 10.35 -1.67
N ARG A 52 2.87 11.52 -2.16
CA ARG A 52 1.80 11.70 -3.15
C ARG A 52 2.34 11.64 -4.57
N ASN A 53 1.44 11.46 -5.52
CA ASN A 53 1.72 11.57 -6.97
C ASN A 53 2.80 10.63 -7.49
N ILE A 54 2.98 9.47 -6.87
CA ILE A 54 3.82 8.38 -7.37
C ILE A 54 2.98 7.14 -7.62
N LYS A 55 3.36 6.36 -8.62
CA LYS A 55 2.77 5.03 -8.84
C LYS A 55 3.35 4.06 -7.83
N PRO A 56 2.52 3.39 -7.02
CA PRO A 56 3.01 2.39 -6.08
C PRO A 56 3.63 1.21 -6.83
N LYS A 57 4.60 0.57 -6.18
CA LYS A 57 5.31 -0.61 -6.69
C LYS A 57 5.00 -1.82 -5.80
N TYR A 58 5.30 -3.00 -6.31
CA TYR A 58 5.26 -4.24 -5.54
C TYR A 58 5.97 -4.09 -4.19
N LYS A 59 5.31 -4.52 -3.14
CA LYS A 59 5.69 -4.42 -1.71
C LYS A 59 5.55 -3.04 -1.07
N ASP A 60 5.21 -1.97 -1.78
CA ASP A 60 4.91 -0.70 -1.13
C ASP A 60 3.65 -0.81 -0.27
N PHE A 61 3.63 -0.10 0.86
CA PHE A 61 2.39 0.19 1.57
C PHE A 61 1.71 1.39 0.93
N VAL A 62 0.40 1.29 0.78
CA VAL A 62 -0.43 2.37 0.25
C VAL A 62 -1.57 2.68 1.21
N VAL A 63 -1.87 3.97 1.35
CA VAL A 63 -3.09 4.46 1.98
C VAL A 63 -4.13 4.63 0.90
N TYR A 64 -5.30 4.06 1.07
CA TYR A 64 -6.41 4.15 0.14
C TYR A 64 -7.72 4.29 0.88
N ARG A 65 -8.77 4.78 0.19
CA ARG A 65 -10.06 5.06 0.79
C ARG A 65 -11.16 4.21 0.15
N VAL A 66 -11.98 3.61 1.01
CA VAL A 66 -13.19 2.89 0.61
C VAL A 66 -14.31 3.30 1.57
N ASP A 67 -15.45 3.70 1.03
CA ASP A 67 -16.65 4.11 1.81
C ASP A 67 -16.32 5.09 2.95
N ASP A 68 -15.58 6.17 2.62
CA ASP A 68 -15.13 7.22 3.54
C ASP A 68 -14.21 6.78 4.70
N LYS A 69 -13.69 5.55 4.64
CA LYS A 69 -12.69 5.04 5.59
C LYS A 69 -11.34 4.85 4.91
N ASP A 70 -10.29 5.19 5.63
CA ASP A 70 -8.92 5.01 5.17
C ASP A 70 -8.37 3.67 5.63
N TYR A 71 -7.71 2.98 4.71
CA TYR A 71 -7.07 1.67 4.92
C TYR A 71 -5.61 1.75 4.50
N VAL A 72 -4.79 0.86 5.07
CA VAL A 72 -3.38 0.69 4.67
C VAL A 72 -3.13 -0.77 4.36
N SER A 73 -2.72 -1.06 3.14
CA SER A 73 -2.40 -2.42 2.70
C SER A 73 -1.17 -2.42 1.80
N ARG A 74 -0.63 -3.60 1.56
CA ARG A 74 0.56 -3.80 0.72
C ARG A 74 0.16 -4.07 -0.72
N VAL A 75 0.90 -3.47 -1.66
CA VAL A 75 0.77 -3.76 -3.10
C VAL A 75 1.33 -5.15 -3.38
N ILE A 76 0.47 -6.05 -3.84
CA ILE A 76 0.82 -7.45 -4.19
C ILE A 76 0.98 -7.61 -5.70
N ALA A 77 0.11 -6.98 -6.47
CA ALA A 77 0.19 -7.03 -7.91
C ALA A 77 -0.43 -5.76 -8.53
N SER A 78 -0.06 -5.46 -9.77
CA SER A 78 -0.46 -4.27 -10.50
C SER A 78 -0.97 -4.62 -11.90
N ALA A 79 -1.38 -3.60 -12.64
CA ALA A 79 -1.95 -3.72 -13.98
C ALA A 79 -1.19 -4.70 -14.90
N GLY A 80 -1.94 -5.55 -15.59
CA GLY A 80 -1.44 -6.56 -16.53
C GLY A 80 -0.99 -7.87 -15.88
N GLN A 81 -0.91 -7.94 -14.54
CA GLN A 81 -0.55 -9.17 -13.83
C GLN A 81 -1.78 -9.99 -13.47
N SER A 82 -1.65 -11.32 -13.50
CA SER A 82 -2.55 -12.22 -12.80
C SER A 82 -2.02 -12.50 -11.39
N ALA A 83 -2.92 -12.75 -10.44
CA ALA A 83 -2.55 -13.18 -9.10
C ALA A 83 -3.52 -14.27 -8.63
N THR A 84 -2.97 -15.27 -7.95
CA THR A 84 -3.72 -16.38 -7.33
C THR A 84 -3.06 -16.72 -6.01
N SER A 85 -3.85 -16.90 -4.97
CA SER A 85 -3.44 -17.58 -3.75
C SER A 85 -4.09 -18.94 -3.72
N MET A 86 -3.30 -19.99 -3.48
CA MET A 86 -3.79 -21.36 -3.36
C MET A 86 -2.91 -22.11 -2.35
N ASP A 87 -3.55 -22.72 -1.36
CA ASP A 87 -2.87 -23.45 -0.29
C ASP A 87 -1.76 -22.61 0.40
N ASP A 88 -2.06 -21.34 0.72
CA ASP A 88 -1.10 -20.41 1.34
C ASP A 88 0.14 -20.07 0.46
N ILE A 89 0.08 -20.33 -0.84
CA ILE A 89 1.13 -19.98 -1.81
C ILE A 89 0.61 -18.91 -2.75
N LEU A 90 1.36 -17.81 -2.85
CA LEU A 90 1.06 -16.73 -3.79
C LEU A 90 1.71 -17.00 -5.15
N TYR A 91 0.93 -16.85 -6.20
CA TYR A 91 1.37 -16.92 -7.60
C TYR A 91 1.09 -15.58 -8.29
N ILE A 92 2.09 -14.99 -8.91
CA ILE A 92 1.97 -13.84 -9.81
C ILE A 92 2.38 -14.27 -11.21
N ASN A 93 1.50 -14.11 -12.19
CA ASN A 93 1.70 -14.59 -13.56
C ASN A 93 2.09 -16.09 -13.61
N ASN A 94 1.44 -16.89 -12.79
CA ASN A 94 1.67 -18.33 -12.62
C ASN A 94 3.07 -18.72 -12.09
N GLN A 95 3.80 -17.76 -11.52
CA GLN A 95 5.09 -18.02 -10.85
C GLN A 95 4.93 -17.86 -9.35
N VAL A 96 5.49 -18.78 -8.57
CA VAL A 96 5.51 -18.70 -7.11
C VAL A 96 6.28 -17.45 -6.68
N VAL A 97 5.72 -16.73 -5.73
CA VAL A 97 6.31 -15.52 -5.15
C VAL A 97 6.44 -15.67 -3.65
N ASP A 98 7.66 -15.55 -3.15
CA ASP A 98 7.93 -15.59 -1.72
C ASP A 98 7.49 -14.30 -1.02
N GLU A 99 6.85 -14.47 0.13
CA GLU A 99 6.32 -13.40 0.96
C GLU A 99 6.99 -13.35 2.36
N PRO A 100 8.30 -13.08 2.45
CA PRO A 100 9.03 -13.14 3.73
C PRO A 100 8.51 -12.13 4.77
N TYR A 101 7.81 -11.09 4.34
CA TYR A 101 7.24 -10.07 5.21
C TYR A 101 6.03 -10.55 6.03
N ILE A 102 5.40 -11.67 5.66
CA ILE A 102 4.29 -12.28 6.43
C ILE A 102 4.69 -13.58 7.12
N GLU A 103 5.91 -14.08 6.93
CA GLU A 103 6.35 -15.39 7.41
C GLU A 103 6.15 -15.55 8.92
N LYS A 104 6.55 -14.54 9.70
CA LYS A 104 6.35 -14.57 11.16
C LYS A 104 4.88 -14.68 11.54
N THR A 105 4.03 -13.80 10.98
CA THR A 105 2.59 -13.75 11.29
C THR A 105 1.89 -15.04 10.83
N LYS A 106 2.30 -15.59 9.69
CA LYS A 106 1.82 -16.87 9.17
C LYS A 106 2.18 -18.03 10.12
N ASN A 107 3.43 -18.09 10.56
CA ASN A 107 3.89 -19.14 11.48
C ASN A 107 3.19 -19.04 12.84
N ASP A 108 3.04 -17.83 13.40
CA ASP A 108 2.32 -17.59 14.64
C ASP A 108 0.85 -18.07 14.53
N PHE A 109 0.18 -17.77 13.40
CA PHE A 109 -1.19 -18.25 13.13
C PHE A 109 -1.26 -19.77 13.02
N LEU A 110 -0.40 -20.41 12.23
CA LEU A 110 -0.41 -21.84 12.02
C LEU A 110 -0.11 -22.64 13.29
N THR A 111 0.67 -22.06 14.22
CA THR A 111 0.97 -22.70 15.52
C THR A 111 -0.26 -22.75 16.44
N THR A 112 -1.17 -21.80 16.31
CA THR A 112 -2.34 -21.64 17.19
C THR A 112 -3.65 -22.11 16.54
N SER A 113 -3.64 -22.36 15.24
CA SER A 113 -4.83 -22.73 14.46
C SER A 113 -4.96 -24.25 14.26
N PRO A 114 -6.17 -24.77 14.02
CA PRO A 114 -6.38 -26.18 13.68
C PRO A 114 -5.56 -26.61 12.46
N MET A 115 -5.18 -27.90 12.42
CA MET A 115 -4.47 -28.45 11.27
C MET A 115 -5.28 -28.26 9.97
N GLY A 116 -4.62 -27.78 8.91
CA GLY A 116 -5.24 -27.49 7.61
C GLY A 116 -5.87 -26.10 7.51
N SER A 117 -5.74 -25.25 8.54
CA SER A 117 -6.14 -23.85 8.42
C SER A 117 -5.24 -23.10 7.45
N LEU A 118 -5.82 -22.25 6.62
CA LEU A 118 -5.09 -21.37 5.72
C LEU A 118 -4.90 -19.97 6.35
N PHE A 119 -3.68 -19.47 6.35
CA PHE A 119 -3.40 -18.09 6.76
C PHE A 119 -3.91 -17.09 5.71
N THR A 120 -3.73 -17.41 4.42
CA THR A 120 -4.32 -16.68 3.31
C THR A 120 -5.36 -17.55 2.63
N GLU A 121 -6.63 -17.15 2.66
CA GLU A 121 -7.67 -17.83 1.89
C GLU A 121 -7.36 -17.83 0.39
N ASP A 122 -7.83 -18.85 -0.28
CA ASP A 122 -7.70 -18.98 -1.73
C ASP A 122 -8.45 -17.87 -2.46
N PHE A 123 -7.78 -17.25 -3.41
CA PHE A 123 -8.39 -16.27 -4.29
C PHE A 123 -7.71 -16.27 -5.67
N ASN A 124 -8.34 -15.65 -6.64
CA ASN A 124 -7.74 -15.26 -7.90
C ASN A 124 -8.33 -13.92 -8.39
N ILE A 125 -7.72 -13.32 -9.40
CA ILE A 125 -8.19 -12.03 -9.92
C ILE A 125 -9.64 -12.09 -10.42
N THR A 126 -10.07 -13.23 -10.94
CA THR A 126 -11.46 -13.39 -11.42
C THR A 126 -12.46 -13.32 -10.25
N THR A 127 -12.15 -13.96 -9.11
CA THR A 127 -13.01 -13.88 -7.91
C THR A 127 -13.01 -12.49 -7.32
N ILE A 128 -11.83 -11.85 -7.17
CA ILE A 128 -11.69 -10.49 -6.63
C ILE A 128 -12.39 -9.46 -7.52
N SER A 129 -12.30 -9.60 -8.86
CA SER A 129 -12.96 -8.69 -9.80
C SER A 129 -14.42 -9.05 -10.10
N LYS A 130 -15.01 -9.96 -9.32
CA LYS A 130 -16.40 -10.45 -9.48
C LYS A 130 -16.68 -10.99 -10.89
N GLY A 131 -15.74 -11.76 -11.42
CA GLY A 131 -15.87 -12.43 -12.72
C GLY A 131 -15.48 -11.61 -13.95
N ASN A 132 -15.10 -10.34 -13.76
CA ASN A 132 -14.88 -9.43 -14.89
C ASN A 132 -13.49 -9.54 -15.54
N ASN A 133 -12.45 -9.98 -14.80
CA ASN A 133 -11.07 -9.92 -15.28
C ASN A 133 -10.27 -11.17 -14.88
N LYS A 134 -9.34 -11.59 -15.73
CA LYS A 134 -8.30 -12.60 -15.44
C LYS A 134 -6.97 -11.98 -15.03
N VAL A 135 -6.76 -10.73 -15.42
CA VAL A 135 -5.60 -9.91 -15.07
C VAL A 135 -6.07 -8.57 -14.53
N ILE A 136 -5.22 -7.90 -13.76
CA ILE A 136 -5.51 -6.60 -13.18
C ILE A 136 -5.62 -5.55 -14.28
N PRO A 137 -6.73 -4.80 -14.37
CA PRO A 137 -6.89 -3.72 -15.33
C PRO A 137 -5.90 -2.58 -15.14
N SER A 138 -5.75 -1.74 -16.18
CA SER A 138 -4.93 -0.53 -16.10
C SER A 138 -5.42 0.40 -14.98
N GLY A 139 -4.47 0.95 -14.22
CA GLY A 139 -4.75 1.86 -13.12
C GLY A 139 -5.14 1.16 -11.79
N LYS A 140 -5.37 -0.16 -11.80
CA LYS A 140 -5.78 -0.89 -10.60
C LYS A 140 -4.66 -1.72 -9.97
N TYR A 141 -4.84 -2.01 -8.69
CA TYR A 141 -3.90 -2.76 -7.86
C TYR A 141 -4.62 -3.85 -7.07
N LEU A 142 -3.92 -4.95 -6.84
CA LEU A 142 -4.25 -5.94 -5.82
C LEU A 142 -3.52 -5.54 -4.55
N LEU A 143 -4.26 -5.20 -3.53
CA LEU A 143 -3.76 -4.83 -2.21
C LEU A 143 -4.15 -5.90 -1.20
N LEU A 144 -3.21 -6.35 -0.38
CA LEU A 144 -3.50 -7.27 0.72
C LEU A 144 -2.91 -6.77 2.04
N ASN A 145 -3.61 -7.04 3.11
CA ASN A 145 -3.10 -6.85 4.46
C ASN A 145 -2.02 -7.90 4.78
N ASP A 146 -0.95 -7.53 5.47
CA ASP A 146 0.06 -8.49 5.92
C ASP A 146 -0.51 -9.47 6.95
N ASN A 147 -1.43 -9.03 7.81
CA ASN A 147 -2.29 -9.94 8.55
C ASN A 147 -3.41 -10.44 7.65
N ARG A 148 -3.20 -11.59 7.03
CA ARG A 148 -4.14 -12.17 6.05
C ARG A 148 -5.47 -12.59 6.66
N GLN A 149 -5.57 -12.69 7.98
CA GLN A 149 -6.83 -12.93 8.68
C GLN A 149 -7.74 -11.68 8.68
N ASN A 150 -7.15 -10.49 8.52
CA ASN A 150 -7.90 -9.27 8.25
C ASN A 150 -8.13 -9.14 6.74
N LYS A 151 -9.40 -9.28 6.31
CA LYS A 151 -9.80 -9.25 4.90
C LYS A 151 -10.23 -7.86 4.40
N ASN A 152 -10.10 -6.83 5.22
CA ASN A 152 -10.39 -5.45 4.81
C ASN A 152 -9.34 -4.95 3.81
N ASP A 153 -9.32 -5.56 2.63
CA ASP A 153 -8.41 -5.29 1.52
C ASP A 153 -9.07 -5.68 0.18
N SER A 154 -8.31 -5.88 -0.88
CA SER A 154 -8.87 -6.22 -2.19
C SER A 154 -9.73 -7.48 -2.21
N ARG A 155 -9.59 -8.37 -1.25
CA ARG A 155 -10.43 -9.59 -1.17
C ARG A 155 -11.88 -9.26 -0.85
N GLU A 156 -12.13 -8.18 -0.09
CA GLU A 156 -13.48 -7.68 0.23
C GLU A 156 -13.89 -6.56 -0.72
N PHE A 157 -13.02 -5.58 -0.95
CA PHE A 157 -13.35 -4.34 -1.67
C PHE A 157 -13.20 -4.47 -3.18
N GLY A 158 -12.54 -5.53 -3.68
CA GLY A 158 -12.14 -5.65 -5.08
C GLY A 158 -10.82 -4.93 -5.38
N LEU A 159 -10.49 -4.82 -6.67
CA LEU A 159 -9.27 -4.13 -7.12
C LEU A 159 -9.38 -2.62 -6.87
N ILE A 160 -8.34 -2.04 -6.29
CA ILE A 160 -8.27 -0.63 -5.89
C ILE A 160 -7.61 0.22 -6.99
N ASP A 161 -8.12 1.46 -7.17
CA ASP A 161 -7.60 2.44 -8.14
C ASP A 161 -6.37 3.19 -7.63
#